data_56abd87dc5edd934455df160f0c0fd39
#
_entry.id   56abd87dc5edd934455df160f0c0fd39
#
_cell.length_a   1.000
_cell.length_b   1.000
_cell.length_c   1.000
_cell.angle_alpha   90.00
_cell.angle_beta   90.00
_cell.angle_gamma   90.00
#
_symmetry.space_group_name_H-M   'P 1'
#
loop_
_entity.id
_entity.type
_entity.pdbx_description
1 polymer ?
#
loop_
_entity_poly.entity_id
_entity_poly.type
_entity_poly.pdbx_seq_one_letter_code
_entity_poly.pdbx_strand_id
1 'polypeptide(L)'
;MSEENKNMLNEQLIKCLLDDKLPVDKKLKKMDYLIYLGADVNTEVEENGFSILVLAKMMNDEKIVELLEEKGAEIKLVNEDNAEEFFSTASVEDINEVLGVLPDGYRLDCAIDLSKRDLTELPDFSKVIVDGFFDCRENHLKTLIGAPREVGGDFYCPFSLETLKGAPSKVDGDFECSSCEFTTLEGAPREVGGDFDCFNNQITSLEGGPEKVGGKYDCSFCQLTTLKGAPKELAGSFSCFKNHLTTLEYAPSKVDGDFHCGANWLTTLKGAPRMVGGFSCELNNLTSLEGAPEKVNGWFYCGKNKLTTLKGAPRMVGDDFRCEENYLTTLEGGPEEVGKDFWCMDNPLKSIEGHPLVVGRFMFCYKKSIKIIDGKPVMDGKPIIDGKFVHKEKINDEETNIIGRIFNRFHR
;
A
#
# COMPACT_ATOMS: atom_id res chain seq x y z
N MET A 1 -44.36 -20.94 16.53
CA MET A 1 -43.79 -20.52 17.84
C MET A 1 -43.51 -19.03 17.74
N SER A 2 -43.77 -18.24 18.79
CA SER A 2 -43.36 -16.83 18.75
C SER A 2 -41.87 -16.74 18.88
N GLU A 3 -41.28 -15.66 18.35
CA GLU A 3 -39.83 -15.39 18.41
C GLU A 3 -39.35 -15.32 19.87
N GLU A 4 -40.15 -14.73 20.74
CA GLU A 4 -39.91 -14.64 22.18
C GLU A 4 -39.79 -16.04 22.85
N ASN A 5 -40.60 -16.99 22.44
CA ASN A 5 -40.53 -18.38 22.91
C ASN A 5 -39.29 -19.11 22.35
N LYS A 6 -38.89 -18.81 21.11
CA LYS A 6 -37.68 -19.39 20.51
C LYS A 6 -36.44 -18.90 21.25
N ASN A 7 -36.33 -17.59 21.51
CA ASN A 7 -35.23 -17.00 22.25
C ASN A 7 -35.10 -17.56 23.67
N MET A 8 -36.21 -17.75 24.36
CA MET A 8 -36.21 -18.38 25.68
C MET A 8 -35.69 -19.83 25.65
N LEU A 9 -36.02 -20.59 24.59
CA LEU A 9 -35.51 -21.96 24.43
C LEU A 9 -34.04 -21.99 24.11
N ASN A 10 -33.57 -21.05 23.30
CA ASN A 10 -32.14 -20.87 22.96
C ASN A 10 -31.30 -20.57 24.22
N GLU A 11 -31.75 -19.61 25.05
CA GLU A 11 -31.11 -19.32 26.33
C GLU A 11 -31.04 -20.55 27.25
N GLN A 12 -32.13 -21.34 27.29
CA GLN A 12 -32.16 -22.57 28.09
C GLN A 12 -31.22 -23.64 27.55
N LEU A 13 -31.03 -23.71 26.23
CA LEU A 13 -30.12 -24.63 25.57
C LEU A 13 -28.66 -24.28 25.96
N ILE A 14 -28.27 -23.00 25.86
CA ILE A 14 -26.97 -22.50 26.26
C ILE A 14 -26.72 -22.73 27.76
N LYS A 15 -27.66 -22.32 28.60
CA LYS A 15 -27.58 -22.55 30.07
C LYS A 15 -27.44 -24.02 30.43
N CYS A 16 -28.06 -24.92 29.64
CA CYS A 16 -27.94 -26.37 29.85
C CYS A 16 -26.54 -26.88 29.50
N LEU A 17 -25.92 -26.34 28.41
CA LEU A 17 -24.56 -26.67 28.02
C LEU A 17 -23.57 -26.22 29.09
N LEU A 18 -23.69 -25.00 29.58
CA LEU A 18 -22.80 -24.39 30.57
C LEU A 18 -22.97 -24.87 32.01
N ASP A 19 -23.99 -25.68 32.33
CA ASP A 19 -24.24 -26.16 33.70
C ASP A 19 -23.25 -27.28 34.09
N ASP A 20 -22.12 -26.93 34.68
CA ASP A 20 -21.08 -27.88 35.11
C ASP A 20 -21.56 -28.86 36.21
N LYS A 21 -22.69 -28.54 36.90
CA LYS A 21 -23.25 -29.39 37.94
C LYS A 21 -24.15 -30.47 37.35
N LEU A 22 -24.57 -30.35 36.11
CA LEU A 22 -25.45 -31.29 35.46
C LEU A 22 -24.65 -32.44 34.81
N PRO A 23 -24.87 -33.71 35.18
CA PRO A 23 -24.21 -34.85 34.54
C PRO A 23 -24.47 -34.89 33.03
N VAL A 24 -23.47 -35.29 32.23
CA VAL A 24 -23.51 -35.29 30.75
C VAL A 24 -24.77 -36.01 30.22
N ASP A 25 -25.12 -37.19 30.76
CA ASP A 25 -26.31 -37.93 30.33
C ASP A 25 -27.64 -37.17 30.57
N LYS A 26 -27.66 -36.30 31.57
CA LYS A 26 -28.81 -35.42 31.82
C LYS A 26 -28.79 -34.19 30.94
N LYS A 27 -27.61 -33.63 30.68
CA LYS A 27 -27.43 -32.55 29.69
C LYS A 27 -27.94 -32.99 28.33
N LEU A 28 -27.48 -34.13 27.83
CA LEU A 28 -27.90 -34.69 26.53
C LEU A 28 -29.43 -34.81 26.40
N LYS A 29 -30.10 -35.43 27.39
CA LYS A 29 -31.57 -35.57 27.39
C LYS A 29 -32.27 -34.23 27.41
N LYS A 30 -31.77 -33.26 28.17
CA LYS A 30 -32.38 -31.94 28.29
C LYS A 30 -32.16 -31.11 27.03
N MET A 31 -30.98 -31.17 26.44
CA MET A 31 -30.64 -30.48 25.18
C MET A 31 -31.46 -31.04 24.02
N ASP A 32 -31.54 -32.39 23.88
CA ASP A 32 -32.35 -33.06 22.86
C ASP A 32 -33.84 -32.65 22.97
N TYR A 33 -34.37 -32.57 24.21
CA TYR A 33 -35.75 -32.12 24.45
C TYR A 33 -35.93 -30.62 24.10
N LEU A 34 -35.00 -29.74 24.43
CA LEU A 34 -35.07 -28.32 24.09
C LEU A 34 -35.03 -28.09 22.57
N ILE A 35 -34.17 -28.84 21.87
CA ILE A 35 -34.11 -28.82 20.41
C ILE A 35 -35.42 -29.35 19.79
N TYR A 36 -35.97 -30.44 20.33
CA TYR A 36 -37.29 -30.95 19.91
C TYR A 36 -38.39 -29.92 20.12
N LEU A 37 -38.36 -29.11 21.17
CA LEU A 37 -39.31 -28.03 21.41
C LEU A 37 -39.11 -26.83 20.48
N GLY A 38 -37.99 -26.77 19.71
CA GLY A 38 -37.71 -25.78 18.70
C GLY A 38 -36.60 -24.77 19.08
N ALA A 39 -35.73 -25.12 20.03
CA ALA A 39 -34.49 -24.38 20.21
C ALA A 39 -33.65 -24.50 18.96
N ASP A 40 -32.97 -23.42 18.61
CA ASP A 40 -32.08 -23.35 17.43
C ASP A 40 -30.71 -23.96 17.75
N VAL A 41 -30.37 -25.03 17.06
CA VAL A 41 -29.07 -25.71 17.22
C VAL A 41 -27.90 -24.88 16.73
N ASN A 42 -28.16 -23.79 15.99
CA ASN A 42 -27.20 -22.84 15.53
C ASN A 42 -27.32 -21.50 16.27
N THR A 43 -27.91 -21.51 17.48
CA THR A 43 -27.98 -20.29 18.29
C THR A 43 -26.61 -19.79 18.65
N GLU A 44 -26.49 -18.46 18.70
CA GLU A 44 -25.28 -17.77 19.12
C GLU A 44 -25.04 -17.95 20.63
N VAL A 45 -23.77 -18.06 21.01
CA VAL A 45 -23.31 -17.91 22.39
C VAL A 45 -22.88 -16.47 22.60
N GLU A 46 -23.53 -15.78 23.52
CA GLU A 46 -23.55 -14.31 23.67
C GLU A 46 -22.19 -13.59 23.77
N GLU A 47 -21.04 -14.26 23.83
CA GLU A 47 -19.76 -13.59 24.11
C GLU A 47 -18.77 -13.61 22.95
N ASN A 48 -18.93 -14.49 21.96
CA ASN A 48 -17.92 -14.63 20.91
C ASN A 48 -18.46 -14.63 19.47
N GLY A 49 -19.74 -14.42 19.29
CA GLY A 49 -20.38 -14.37 17.98
C GLY A 49 -20.54 -15.72 17.27
N PHE A 50 -20.10 -16.83 17.83
CA PHE A 50 -20.15 -18.15 17.21
C PHE A 50 -21.33 -18.99 17.66
N SER A 51 -21.64 -20.04 16.87
CA SER A 51 -22.71 -21.00 17.19
C SER A 51 -22.36 -21.87 18.40
N ILE A 52 -23.38 -22.41 19.06
CA ILE A 52 -23.26 -23.28 20.26
C ILE A 52 -22.35 -24.50 20.01
N LEU A 53 -22.22 -24.98 18.78
CA LEU A 53 -21.32 -26.09 18.45
C LEU A 53 -19.85 -25.75 18.68
N VAL A 54 -19.45 -24.48 18.44
CA VAL A 54 -18.10 -24.01 18.72
C VAL A 54 -17.81 -24.11 20.22
N LEU A 55 -18.73 -23.61 21.05
CA LEU A 55 -18.60 -23.72 22.51
C LEU A 55 -18.49 -25.17 22.99
N ALA A 56 -19.36 -26.06 22.45
CA ALA A 56 -19.31 -27.48 22.83
C ALA A 56 -17.98 -28.15 22.47
N LYS A 57 -17.35 -27.77 21.33
CA LYS A 57 -16.03 -28.25 20.93
C LYS A 57 -14.94 -27.70 21.84
N MET A 58 -14.98 -26.42 22.23
CA MET A 58 -14.07 -25.84 23.22
C MET A 58 -14.13 -26.55 24.56
N MET A 59 -15.31 -26.92 25.03
CA MET A 59 -15.51 -27.69 26.25
C MET A 59 -15.05 -29.17 26.13
N ASN A 60 -14.65 -29.61 24.95
CA ASN A 60 -14.20 -30.98 24.66
C ASN A 60 -15.16 -32.09 25.11
N ASP A 61 -16.47 -31.86 25.01
CA ASP A 61 -17.51 -32.84 25.34
C ASP A 61 -18.02 -33.55 24.07
N GLU A 62 -17.32 -34.63 23.70
CA GLU A 62 -17.57 -35.39 22.47
C GLU A 62 -19.05 -35.81 22.30
N LYS A 63 -19.73 -36.22 23.39
CA LYS A 63 -21.12 -36.66 23.31
C LYS A 63 -22.08 -35.50 23.03
N ILE A 64 -21.83 -34.33 23.57
CA ILE A 64 -22.62 -33.14 23.26
C ILE A 64 -22.35 -32.67 21.83
N VAL A 65 -21.09 -32.71 21.39
CA VAL A 65 -20.72 -32.40 19.99
C VAL A 65 -21.46 -33.36 19.05
N GLU A 66 -21.42 -34.68 19.28
CA GLU A 66 -22.15 -35.69 18.49
C GLU A 66 -23.67 -35.37 18.42
N LEU A 67 -24.31 -35.08 19.55
CA LEU A 67 -25.71 -34.71 19.58
C LEU A 67 -26.01 -33.48 18.73
N LEU A 68 -25.22 -32.41 18.90
CA LEU A 68 -25.44 -31.16 18.16
C LEU A 68 -25.24 -31.36 16.65
N GLU A 69 -24.22 -32.11 16.24
CA GLU A 69 -23.96 -32.42 14.82
C GLU A 69 -25.08 -33.30 14.24
N GLU A 70 -25.58 -34.32 14.98
CA GLU A 70 -26.74 -35.11 14.56
C GLU A 70 -28.03 -34.27 14.38
N LYS A 71 -28.14 -33.18 15.11
CA LYS A 71 -29.26 -32.23 14.98
C LYS A 71 -29.04 -31.16 13.92
N GLY A 72 -27.90 -31.17 13.22
CA GLY A 72 -27.58 -30.25 12.12
C GLY A 72 -26.96 -28.94 12.59
N ALA A 73 -26.31 -28.94 13.76
CA ALA A 73 -25.48 -27.80 14.17
C ALA A 73 -24.26 -27.68 13.28
N GLU A 74 -23.90 -26.45 12.98
CA GLU A 74 -22.76 -26.09 12.13
C GLU A 74 -21.80 -25.18 12.91
N ILE A 75 -20.51 -25.31 12.61
CA ILE A 75 -19.51 -24.31 13.03
C ILE A 75 -19.72 -23.08 12.14
N LYS A 76 -20.20 -22.01 12.70
CA LYS A 76 -20.40 -20.76 11.97
C LYS A 76 -20.34 -19.55 12.87
N LEU A 77 -19.94 -18.44 12.30
CA LEU A 77 -20.13 -17.11 12.83
C LEU A 77 -21.62 -16.76 12.71
N VAL A 78 -22.23 -16.31 13.79
CA VAL A 78 -23.68 -15.97 13.86
C VAL A 78 -23.85 -14.46 14.00
N ASN A 79 -22.91 -13.79 14.67
CA ASN A 79 -22.92 -12.35 14.88
C ASN A 79 -21.52 -11.78 14.70
N GLU A 80 -21.34 -10.98 13.63
CA GLU A 80 -20.06 -10.38 13.27
C GLU A 80 -19.59 -9.34 14.29
N ASP A 81 -20.50 -8.49 14.78
CA ASP A 81 -20.17 -7.44 15.75
C ASP A 81 -19.64 -8.03 17.07
N ASN A 82 -20.27 -9.10 17.57
CA ASN A 82 -19.82 -9.78 18.78
C ASN A 82 -18.48 -10.50 18.57
N ALA A 83 -18.23 -11.05 17.39
CA ALA A 83 -16.95 -11.66 17.06
C ALA A 83 -15.83 -10.64 16.95
N GLU A 84 -16.08 -9.49 16.34
CA GLU A 84 -15.12 -8.37 16.29
C GLU A 84 -14.76 -7.89 17.70
N GLU A 85 -15.76 -7.71 18.57
CA GLU A 85 -15.53 -7.34 19.98
C GLU A 85 -14.74 -8.42 20.72
N PHE A 86 -15.11 -9.70 20.55
CA PHE A 86 -14.41 -10.83 21.16
C PHE A 86 -12.93 -10.85 20.74
N PHE A 87 -12.63 -10.87 19.44
CA PHE A 87 -11.25 -10.91 18.97
C PHE A 87 -10.43 -9.67 19.38
N SER A 88 -11.09 -8.52 19.54
CA SER A 88 -10.43 -7.29 19.97
C SER A 88 -10.11 -7.26 21.47
N THR A 89 -10.88 -7.97 22.32
CA THR A 89 -10.83 -7.81 23.77
C THR A 89 -10.44 -9.07 24.54
N ALA A 90 -10.73 -10.27 24.03
CA ALA A 90 -10.45 -11.54 24.68
C ALA A 90 -8.95 -11.80 24.85
N SER A 91 -8.58 -12.67 25.81
CA SER A 91 -7.19 -13.07 25.98
C SER A 91 -6.66 -13.86 24.76
N VAL A 92 -5.34 -13.96 24.64
CA VAL A 92 -4.71 -14.77 23.57
C VAL A 92 -5.12 -16.25 23.72
N GLU A 93 -5.23 -16.73 24.94
CA GLU A 93 -5.68 -18.10 25.26
C GLU A 93 -7.10 -18.33 24.75
N ASP A 94 -8.06 -17.46 25.10
CA ASP A 94 -9.47 -17.60 24.69
C ASP A 94 -9.62 -17.55 23.16
N ILE A 95 -8.88 -16.63 22.50
CA ILE A 95 -8.85 -16.56 21.05
C ILE A 95 -8.32 -17.87 20.45
N ASN A 96 -7.23 -18.41 20.97
CA ASN A 96 -6.65 -19.66 20.48
C ASN A 96 -7.57 -20.86 20.71
N GLU A 97 -8.36 -20.88 21.79
CA GLU A 97 -9.36 -21.93 22.02
C GLU A 97 -10.42 -21.93 20.92
N VAL A 98 -10.96 -20.75 20.56
CA VAL A 98 -11.93 -20.62 19.46
C VAL A 98 -11.27 -21.02 18.13
N LEU A 99 -10.10 -20.46 17.80
CA LEU A 99 -9.41 -20.76 16.54
C LEU A 99 -9.04 -22.25 16.43
N GLY A 100 -8.72 -22.89 17.55
CA GLY A 100 -8.35 -24.33 17.63
C GLY A 100 -9.46 -25.28 17.20
N VAL A 101 -10.74 -24.90 17.33
CA VAL A 101 -11.88 -25.73 16.96
C VAL A 101 -12.44 -25.39 15.55
N LEU A 102 -12.00 -24.30 14.95
CA LEU A 102 -12.38 -23.95 13.58
C LEU A 102 -11.68 -24.87 12.56
N PRO A 103 -12.36 -25.28 11.48
CA PRO A 103 -11.73 -26.08 10.44
C PRO A 103 -10.73 -25.30 9.62
N ASP A 104 -9.76 -26.00 9.01
CA ASP A 104 -8.80 -25.38 8.10
C ASP A 104 -9.51 -24.66 6.94
N GLY A 105 -9.14 -23.42 6.69
CA GLY A 105 -9.74 -22.59 5.64
C GLY A 105 -11.10 -21.99 6.03
N TYR A 106 -11.47 -22.04 7.30
CA TYR A 106 -12.67 -21.35 7.77
C TYR A 106 -12.60 -19.86 7.46
N ARG A 107 -13.68 -19.28 6.96
CA ARG A 107 -13.78 -17.85 6.66
C ARG A 107 -14.43 -17.13 7.82
N LEU A 108 -13.70 -16.18 8.41
CA LEU A 108 -14.20 -15.25 9.40
C LEU A 108 -14.70 -14.01 8.67
N ASP A 109 -16.03 -13.87 8.58
CA ASP A 109 -16.70 -12.74 7.94
C ASP A 109 -16.77 -11.55 8.91
N CYS A 110 -15.61 -11.15 9.43
CA CYS A 110 -15.46 -10.03 10.35
C CYS A 110 -14.05 -9.42 10.22
N ALA A 111 -13.88 -8.21 10.76
CA ALA A 111 -12.57 -7.60 10.94
C ALA A 111 -11.89 -8.10 12.22
N ILE A 112 -10.57 -8.07 12.26
CA ILE A 112 -9.76 -8.45 13.43
C ILE A 112 -8.86 -7.28 13.81
N ASP A 113 -9.18 -6.63 14.93
CA ASP A 113 -8.35 -5.56 15.50
C ASP A 113 -7.61 -6.06 16.75
N LEU A 114 -6.34 -6.36 16.59
CA LEU A 114 -5.41 -6.73 17.68
C LEU A 114 -4.45 -5.58 18.00
N SER A 115 -4.73 -4.35 17.55
CA SER A 115 -3.85 -3.22 17.79
C SER A 115 -3.74 -2.87 19.28
N LYS A 116 -2.61 -2.31 19.71
CA LYS A 116 -2.39 -1.78 21.08
C LYS A 116 -2.57 -2.79 22.22
N ARG A 117 -2.22 -4.06 21.98
CA ARG A 117 -2.43 -5.13 22.96
C ARG A 117 -1.14 -5.63 23.62
N ASP A 118 -0.02 -4.95 23.40
CA ASP A 118 1.31 -5.34 23.92
C ASP A 118 1.74 -6.76 23.54
N LEU A 119 1.23 -7.29 22.41
CA LEU A 119 1.50 -8.64 21.96
C LEU A 119 2.94 -8.79 21.49
N THR A 120 3.59 -9.88 21.91
CA THR A 120 4.89 -10.33 21.40
C THR A 120 4.76 -11.46 20.38
N GLU A 121 3.61 -12.13 20.35
CA GLU A 121 3.22 -13.19 19.42
C GLU A 121 1.74 -13.03 19.07
N LEU A 122 1.34 -13.37 17.86
CA LEU A 122 -0.07 -13.38 17.45
C LEU A 122 -0.77 -14.65 17.96
N PRO A 123 -2.08 -14.59 18.27
CA PRO A 123 -2.92 -15.78 18.30
C PRO A 123 -2.84 -16.52 16.95
N ASP A 124 -3.10 -17.83 16.93
CA ASP A 124 -2.87 -18.67 15.75
C ASP A 124 -4.05 -18.63 14.75
N PHE A 125 -4.13 -17.57 13.95
CA PHE A 125 -5.04 -17.45 12.82
C PHE A 125 -4.56 -18.19 11.56
N SER A 126 -3.43 -18.91 11.59
CA SER A 126 -2.79 -19.46 10.39
C SER A 126 -3.65 -20.43 9.56
N LYS A 127 -4.72 -20.96 10.15
CA LYS A 127 -5.66 -21.89 9.52
C LYS A 127 -6.87 -21.19 8.89
N VAL A 128 -7.17 -19.96 9.27
CA VAL A 128 -8.38 -19.26 8.86
C VAL A 128 -8.10 -18.19 7.79
N ILE A 129 -9.16 -17.78 7.13
CA ILE A 129 -9.21 -16.65 6.21
C ILE A 129 -10.04 -15.57 6.90
N VAL A 130 -9.56 -14.34 6.95
CA VAL A 130 -10.27 -13.18 7.48
C VAL A 130 -10.80 -12.37 6.31
N ASP A 131 -12.12 -12.19 6.22
CA ASP A 131 -12.74 -11.46 5.11
C ASP A 131 -12.70 -9.94 5.30
N GLY A 132 -12.64 -9.46 6.56
CA GLY A 132 -12.40 -8.07 6.91
C GLY A 132 -10.92 -7.70 6.90
N PHE A 133 -10.58 -6.57 7.52
CA PHE A 133 -9.18 -6.17 7.74
C PHE A 133 -8.54 -6.94 8.91
N PHE A 134 -7.20 -6.94 8.95
CA PHE A 134 -6.43 -7.47 10.08
C PHE A 134 -5.42 -6.43 10.55
N ASP A 135 -5.63 -5.89 11.75
CA ASP A 135 -4.76 -4.86 12.34
C ASP A 135 -3.98 -5.42 13.53
N CYS A 136 -2.64 -5.45 13.41
CA CYS A 136 -1.76 -5.82 14.51
C CYS A 136 -0.75 -4.70 14.86
N ARG A 137 -1.04 -3.45 14.51
CA ARG A 137 -0.19 -2.29 14.80
C ARG A 137 -0.03 -2.05 16.31
N GLU A 138 0.97 -1.28 16.66
CA GLU A 138 1.26 -0.87 18.04
C GLU A 138 1.39 -2.07 19.02
N ASN A 139 2.01 -3.17 18.54
CA ASN A 139 2.41 -4.34 19.31
C ASN A 139 3.94 -4.52 19.23
N HIS A 140 4.48 -5.51 19.92
CA HIS A 140 5.90 -5.82 20.00
C HIS A 140 6.29 -7.07 19.18
N LEU A 141 5.54 -7.35 18.12
CA LEU A 141 5.75 -8.50 17.25
C LEU A 141 7.07 -8.38 16.48
N LYS A 142 7.84 -9.45 16.41
CA LYS A 142 9.05 -9.56 15.58
C LYS A 142 8.80 -10.31 14.28
N THR A 143 7.76 -11.10 14.23
CA THR A 143 7.32 -11.91 13.09
C THR A 143 5.81 -11.84 12.96
N LEU A 144 5.27 -12.31 11.84
CA LEU A 144 3.83 -12.45 11.61
C LEU A 144 3.36 -13.90 11.75
N ILE A 145 4.16 -14.78 12.41
CA ILE A 145 3.72 -16.15 12.69
C ILE A 145 2.43 -16.09 13.50
N GLY A 146 1.41 -16.83 13.05
CA GLY A 146 0.06 -16.77 13.60
C GLY A 146 -0.90 -15.90 12.82
N ALA A 147 -0.44 -15.07 11.86
CA ALA A 147 -1.34 -14.28 11.03
C ALA A 147 -2.25 -15.17 10.15
N PRO A 148 -3.42 -14.64 9.70
CA PRO A 148 -4.33 -15.37 8.83
C PRO A 148 -3.68 -15.86 7.54
N ARG A 149 -4.17 -16.96 6.99
CA ARG A 149 -3.71 -17.50 5.71
C ARG A 149 -3.94 -16.53 4.55
N GLU A 150 -5.08 -15.86 4.52
CA GLU A 150 -5.50 -14.85 3.56
C GLU A 150 -6.31 -13.78 4.28
N VAL A 151 -6.30 -12.54 3.77
CA VAL A 151 -7.07 -11.40 4.30
C VAL A 151 -7.79 -10.73 3.14
N GLY A 152 -9.11 -10.57 3.28
CA GLY A 152 -9.98 -9.96 2.28
C GLY A 152 -9.96 -8.43 2.30
N GLY A 153 -9.68 -7.83 3.45
CA GLY A 153 -9.48 -6.39 3.61
C GLY A 153 -7.99 -6.03 3.67
N ASP A 154 -7.70 -4.94 4.38
CA ASP A 154 -6.34 -4.44 4.57
C ASP A 154 -5.59 -5.21 5.66
N PHE A 155 -4.27 -5.26 5.54
CA PHE A 155 -3.39 -5.84 6.56
C PHE A 155 -2.38 -4.79 7.07
N TYR A 156 -2.43 -4.51 8.37
CA TYR A 156 -1.60 -3.49 9.01
C TYR A 156 -0.57 -4.10 9.95
N CYS A 157 0.72 -3.92 9.61
CA CYS A 157 1.85 -4.44 10.38
C CYS A 157 2.29 -3.50 11.53
N PRO A 158 2.84 -4.05 12.64
CA PRO A 158 3.49 -3.24 13.66
C PRO A 158 4.89 -2.80 13.22
N PHE A 159 5.33 -1.61 13.67
CA PHE A 159 6.66 -1.06 13.34
C PHE A 159 7.84 -1.86 13.92
N SER A 160 7.59 -2.80 14.82
CA SER A 160 8.63 -3.62 15.48
C SER A 160 9.08 -4.84 14.68
N LEU A 161 8.52 -5.08 13.47
CA LEU A 161 8.81 -6.27 12.67
C LEU A 161 10.29 -6.33 12.22
N GLU A 162 10.90 -7.49 12.42
CA GLU A 162 12.23 -7.81 11.89
C GLU A 162 12.16 -8.68 10.63
N THR A 163 11.02 -9.31 10.36
CA THR A 163 10.79 -10.17 9.20
C THR A 163 9.30 -10.30 8.89
N LEU A 164 8.97 -10.52 7.62
CA LEU A 164 7.60 -10.80 7.14
C LEU A 164 7.20 -12.28 7.25
N LYS A 165 8.04 -13.10 7.90
CA LYS A 165 7.75 -14.53 8.10
C LYS A 165 6.39 -14.72 8.79
N GLY A 166 5.51 -15.49 8.17
CA GLY A 166 4.15 -15.75 8.64
C GLY A 166 3.10 -14.79 8.11
N ALA A 167 3.46 -13.83 7.25
CA ALA A 167 2.47 -12.97 6.62
C ALA A 167 1.45 -13.79 5.78
N PRO A 168 0.24 -13.27 5.57
CA PRO A 168 -0.75 -13.87 4.68
C PRO A 168 -0.19 -14.16 3.29
N SER A 169 -0.59 -15.25 2.66
CA SER A 169 -0.20 -15.56 1.27
C SER A 169 -0.82 -14.59 0.26
N LYS A 170 -1.98 -14.01 0.62
CA LYS A 170 -2.77 -13.08 -0.18
C LYS A 170 -3.45 -12.06 0.70
N VAL A 171 -3.49 -10.80 0.25
CA VAL A 171 -4.27 -9.70 0.84
C VAL A 171 -5.03 -9.04 -0.30
N ASP A 172 -6.37 -8.96 -0.18
CA ASP A 172 -7.20 -8.35 -1.24
C ASP A 172 -7.24 -6.82 -1.15
N GLY A 173 -7.02 -6.25 0.04
CA GLY A 173 -6.83 -4.82 0.30
C GLY A 173 -5.38 -4.39 0.27
N ASP A 174 -5.05 -3.39 1.10
CA ASP A 174 -3.69 -2.84 1.25
C ASP A 174 -2.85 -3.70 2.22
N PHE A 175 -1.55 -3.81 1.93
CA PHE A 175 -0.58 -4.42 2.85
C PHE A 175 0.42 -3.34 3.31
N GLU A 176 0.26 -2.88 4.55
CA GLU A 176 1.06 -1.81 5.13
C GLU A 176 2.12 -2.39 6.08
N CYS A 177 3.38 -2.36 5.65
CA CYS A 177 4.54 -2.79 6.42
C CYS A 177 5.66 -1.73 6.43
N SER A 178 5.26 -0.47 6.45
CA SER A 178 6.17 0.66 6.44
C SER A 178 6.87 0.87 7.78
N SER A 179 8.06 1.49 7.75
CA SER A 179 8.82 1.89 8.95
C SER A 179 9.09 0.76 9.93
N CYS A 180 9.29 -0.45 9.41
CA CYS A 180 9.77 -1.62 10.15
C CYS A 180 11.31 -1.72 10.09
N GLU A 181 11.87 -2.80 10.59
CA GLU A 181 13.33 -3.00 10.64
C GLU A 181 13.82 -4.16 9.76
N PHE A 182 12.98 -4.73 8.90
CA PHE A 182 13.37 -5.88 8.09
C PHE A 182 14.31 -5.50 6.93
N THR A 183 15.17 -6.43 6.58
CA THR A 183 16.21 -6.26 5.55
C THR A 183 15.91 -7.01 4.26
N THR A 184 14.85 -7.80 4.22
CA THR A 184 14.39 -8.61 3.08
C THR A 184 12.86 -8.66 3.04
N LEU A 185 12.29 -8.83 1.85
CA LEU A 185 10.85 -9.03 1.66
C LEU A 185 10.47 -10.52 1.70
N GLU A 186 11.40 -11.41 2.05
CA GLU A 186 11.08 -12.84 2.16
C GLU A 186 9.94 -13.09 3.15
N GLY A 187 8.91 -13.77 2.69
CA GLY A 187 7.68 -14.01 3.46
C GLY A 187 6.56 -13.00 3.18
N ALA A 188 6.76 -11.99 2.36
CA ALA A 188 5.69 -11.07 1.95
C ALA A 188 4.53 -11.80 1.25
N PRO A 189 3.31 -11.24 1.24
CA PRO A 189 2.21 -11.75 0.46
C PRO A 189 2.58 -11.89 -1.01
N ARG A 190 2.14 -12.96 -1.66
CA ARG A 190 2.39 -13.16 -3.09
C ARG A 190 1.55 -12.24 -3.97
N GLU A 191 0.33 -11.95 -3.52
CA GLU A 191 -0.64 -11.08 -4.19
C GLU A 191 -1.20 -10.06 -3.19
N VAL A 192 -1.23 -8.78 -3.59
CA VAL A 192 -1.84 -7.65 -2.87
C VAL A 192 -2.79 -6.97 -3.84
N GLY A 193 -4.07 -6.93 -3.50
CA GLY A 193 -5.11 -6.34 -4.35
C GLY A 193 -5.09 -4.81 -4.36
N GLY A 194 -4.76 -4.20 -3.24
CA GLY A 194 -4.57 -2.77 -3.03
C GLY A 194 -3.12 -2.33 -3.14
N ASP A 195 -2.72 -1.42 -2.25
CA ASP A 195 -1.37 -0.87 -2.17
C ASP A 195 -0.43 -1.80 -1.37
N PHE A 196 0.82 -1.92 -1.81
CA PHE A 196 1.90 -2.55 -1.06
C PHE A 196 2.88 -1.47 -0.59
N ASP A 197 2.89 -1.20 0.71
CA ASP A 197 3.76 -0.18 1.31
C ASP A 197 4.83 -0.81 2.20
N CYS A 198 6.08 -0.80 1.71
CA CYS A 198 7.27 -1.17 2.46
C CYS A 198 8.23 0.03 2.66
N PHE A 199 7.68 1.25 2.64
CA PHE A 199 8.41 2.50 2.85
C PHE A 199 9.27 2.46 4.12
N ASN A 200 10.45 3.08 4.05
CA ASN A 200 11.33 3.29 5.19
C ASN A 200 11.70 1.98 5.92
N ASN A 201 12.27 1.03 5.18
CA ASN A 201 12.85 -0.21 5.67
C ASN A 201 14.33 -0.32 5.30
N GLN A 202 15.01 -1.40 5.72
CA GLN A 202 16.44 -1.60 5.44
C GLN A 202 16.69 -2.56 4.27
N ILE A 203 15.71 -2.78 3.40
CA ILE A 203 15.79 -3.70 2.26
C ILE A 203 16.78 -3.18 1.21
N THR A 204 17.55 -4.10 0.60
CA THR A 204 18.55 -3.80 -0.44
C THR A 204 18.14 -4.27 -1.83
N SER A 205 17.13 -5.14 -1.93
CA SER A 205 16.48 -5.62 -3.16
C SER A 205 14.99 -5.86 -2.90
N LEU A 206 14.22 -6.10 -3.96
CA LEU A 206 12.78 -6.43 -3.88
C LEU A 206 12.52 -7.94 -3.99
N GLU A 207 13.58 -8.76 -3.93
CA GLU A 207 13.42 -10.22 -3.95
C GLU A 207 12.61 -10.71 -2.75
N GLY A 208 11.66 -11.61 -3.01
CA GLY A 208 10.71 -12.10 -2.01
C GLY A 208 9.45 -11.24 -1.85
N GLY A 209 9.39 -10.08 -2.51
CA GLY A 209 8.20 -9.23 -2.51
C GLY A 209 7.06 -9.77 -3.38
N PRO A 210 5.89 -9.10 -3.37
CA PRO A 210 4.71 -9.54 -4.10
C PRO A 210 4.92 -9.58 -5.61
N GLU A 211 4.41 -10.65 -6.24
CA GLU A 211 4.42 -10.82 -7.69
C GLU A 211 3.36 -9.95 -8.39
N LYS A 212 2.25 -9.67 -7.67
CA LYS A 212 1.13 -8.86 -8.15
C LYS A 212 0.72 -7.85 -7.09
N VAL A 213 0.56 -6.60 -7.52
CA VAL A 213 0.04 -5.49 -6.72
C VAL A 213 -0.96 -4.74 -7.58
N GLY A 214 -2.19 -4.57 -7.07
CA GLY A 214 -3.27 -3.91 -7.81
C GLY A 214 -3.18 -2.39 -7.74
N GLY A 215 -2.70 -1.86 -6.63
CA GLY A 215 -2.53 -0.44 -6.34
C GLY A 215 -1.09 0.05 -6.50
N LYS A 216 -0.67 0.93 -5.61
CA LYS A 216 0.67 1.49 -5.53
C LYS A 216 1.67 0.49 -4.93
N TYR A 217 2.89 0.49 -5.43
CA TYR A 217 4.04 -0.17 -4.80
C TYR A 217 5.01 0.89 -4.28
N ASP A 218 5.11 1.07 -2.96
CA ASP A 218 6.03 2.03 -2.35
C ASP A 218 7.19 1.33 -1.64
N CYS A 219 8.40 1.45 -2.19
CA CYS A 219 9.65 1.01 -1.60
C CYS A 219 10.62 2.20 -1.41
N SER A 220 10.07 3.37 -1.17
CA SER A 220 10.87 4.59 -0.96
C SER A 220 11.57 4.58 0.40
N PHE A 221 12.65 5.39 0.53
CA PHE A 221 13.42 5.52 1.76
C PHE A 221 13.98 4.20 2.31
N CYS A 222 14.25 3.25 1.43
CA CYS A 222 14.96 2.01 1.74
C CYS A 222 16.45 2.14 1.43
N GLN A 223 17.15 1.03 1.31
CA GLN A 223 18.57 0.97 0.96
C GLN A 223 18.78 0.20 -0.36
N LEU A 224 17.80 0.25 -1.27
CA LEU A 224 17.81 -0.52 -2.51
C LEU A 224 19.00 -0.15 -3.39
N THR A 225 19.77 -1.16 -3.77
CA THR A 225 20.84 -1.06 -4.77
C THR A 225 20.41 -1.65 -6.11
N THR A 226 19.32 -2.40 -6.13
CA THR A 226 18.71 -3.03 -7.31
C THR A 226 17.20 -3.13 -7.13
N LEU A 227 16.47 -3.15 -8.26
CA LEU A 227 15.01 -3.40 -8.30
C LEU A 227 14.67 -4.88 -8.58
N LYS A 228 15.66 -5.78 -8.45
CA LYS A 228 15.43 -7.22 -8.64
C LYS A 228 14.33 -7.70 -7.68
N GLY A 229 13.31 -8.38 -8.23
CA GLY A 229 12.13 -8.79 -7.49
C GLY A 229 10.92 -7.87 -7.66
N ALA A 230 11.06 -6.71 -8.31
CA ALA A 230 9.90 -5.86 -8.63
C ALA A 230 8.88 -6.62 -9.50
N PRO A 231 7.57 -6.34 -9.35
CA PRO A 231 6.54 -6.89 -10.23
C PRO A 231 6.79 -6.45 -11.68
N LYS A 232 6.46 -7.31 -12.65
CA LYS A 232 6.70 -7.02 -14.08
C LYS A 232 5.83 -5.88 -14.61
N GLU A 233 4.63 -5.78 -14.11
CA GLU A 233 3.62 -4.79 -14.50
C GLU A 233 2.90 -4.31 -13.24
N LEU A 234 2.46 -3.06 -13.25
CA LEU A 234 1.76 -2.42 -12.16
C LEU A 234 0.63 -1.54 -12.69
N ALA A 235 -0.58 -1.75 -12.18
CA ALA A 235 -1.74 -0.92 -12.52
C ALA A 235 -1.69 0.45 -11.81
N GLY A 236 -1.14 0.49 -10.61
CA GLY A 236 -0.95 1.70 -9.83
C GLY A 236 0.41 2.37 -10.08
N SER A 237 0.87 3.13 -9.11
CA SER A 237 2.13 3.87 -9.14
C SER A 237 3.28 3.06 -8.52
N PHE A 238 4.49 3.27 -9.00
CA PHE A 238 5.71 2.67 -8.44
C PHE A 238 6.64 3.75 -7.87
N SER A 239 6.99 3.64 -6.61
CA SER A 239 7.93 4.57 -5.98
C SER A 239 9.14 3.86 -5.38
N CYS A 240 10.31 4.15 -5.92
CA CYS A 240 11.61 3.80 -5.36
C CYS A 240 12.43 5.07 -5.01
N PHE A 241 11.72 6.14 -4.62
CA PHE A 241 12.33 7.43 -4.26
C PHE A 241 13.28 7.27 -3.07
N LYS A 242 14.41 7.99 -3.11
CA LYS A 242 15.41 8.04 -2.04
C LYS A 242 15.92 6.65 -1.64
N ASN A 243 16.64 6.05 -2.56
CA ASN A 243 17.37 4.79 -2.43
C ASN A 243 18.82 4.96 -2.92
N HIS A 244 19.53 3.88 -3.19
CA HIS A 244 20.92 3.87 -3.65
C HIS A 244 21.07 3.31 -5.07
N LEU A 245 20.02 3.40 -5.90
CA LEU A 245 19.99 2.84 -7.25
C LEU A 245 20.95 3.58 -8.18
N THR A 246 21.69 2.85 -8.99
CA THR A 246 22.55 3.39 -10.05
C THR A 246 21.97 3.17 -11.45
N THR A 247 21.05 2.24 -11.61
CA THR A 247 20.30 1.91 -12.82
C THR A 247 18.84 1.58 -12.47
N LEU A 248 17.96 1.53 -13.49
CA LEU A 248 16.57 1.08 -13.36
C LEU A 248 16.39 -0.33 -13.94
N GLU A 249 17.46 -1.12 -14.07
CA GLU A 249 17.32 -2.53 -14.45
C GLU A 249 16.39 -3.25 -13.46
N TYR A 250 15.54 -4.13 -13.99
CA TYR A 250 14.48 -4.85 -13.26
C TYR A 250 13.29 -4.00 -12.80
N ALA A 251 13.21 -2.72 -13.16
CA ALA A 251 11.98 -1.95 -12.93
C ALA A 251 10.78 -2.59 -13.67
N PRO A 252 9.55 -2.37 -13.20
CA PRO A 252 8.36 -2.80 -13.94
C PRO A 252 8.40 -2.29 -15.37
N SER A 253 8.15 -3.17 -16.35
CA SER A 253 8.14 -2.81 -17.78
C SER A 253 6.94 -1.93 -18.17
N LYS A 254 5.87 -2.02 -17.37
CA LYS A 254 4.63 -1.25 -17.50
C LYS A 254 4.18 -0.75 -16.14
N VAL A 255 3.89 0.56 -16.06
CA VAL A 255 3.32 1.24 -14.89
C VAL A 255 2.23 2.16 -15.41
N ASP A 256 0.96 1.86 -15.09
CA ASP A 256 -0.16 2.68 -15.58
C ASP A 256 -0.30 4.00 -14.80
N GLY A 257 0.16 4.03 -13.53
CA GLY A 257 0.28 5.22 -12.70
C GLY A 257 1.61 5.95 -12.85
N ASP A 258 2.04 6.61 -11.79
CA ASP A 258 3.27 7.41 -11.75
C ASP A 258 4.49 6.54 -11.38
N PHE A 259 5.67 6.92 -11.91
CA PHE A 259 6.96 6.27 -11.61
C PHE A 259 7.92 7.26 -10.96
N HIS A 260 8.24 7.04 -9.68
CA HIS A 260 9.11 7.89 -8.88
C HIS A 260 10.45 7.21 -8.61
N CYS A 261 11.52 7.65 -9.27
CA CYS A 261 12.90 7.20 -9.05
C CYS A 261 13.85 8.34 -8.65
N GLY A 262 13.29 9.43 -8.13
CA GLY A 262 14.08 10.58 -7.67
C GLY A 262 14.95 10.26 -6.45
N ALA A 263 15.93 11.14 -6.16
CA ALA A 263 16.82 11.03 -5.01
C ALA A 263 17.55 9.67 -4.92
N ASN A 264 18.12 9.23 -6.04
CA ASN A 264 18.97 8.05 -6.17
C ASN A 264 20.37 8.45 -6.70
N TRP A 265 21.15 7.47 -7.12
CA TRP A 265 22.47 7.70 -7.73
C TRP A 265 22.48 7.36 -9.22
N LEU A 266 21.32 7.47 -9.89
CA LEU A 266 21.17 7.10 -11.30
C LEU A 266 22.09 7.91 -12.20
N THR A 267 22.81 7.23 -13.09
CA THR A 267 23.61 7.83 -14.15
C THR A 267 22.98 7.61 -15.54
N THR A 268 21.96 6.76 -15.62
CA THR A 268 21.20 6.43 -16.82
C THR A 268 19.76 6.08 -16.43
N LEU A 269 18.82 6.27 -17.37
CA LEU A 269 17.42 5.86 -17.22
C LEU A 269 17.11 4.51 -17.93
N LYS A 270 18.18 3.82 -18.39
CA LYS A 270 18.00 2.49 -19.00
C LYS A 270 17.28 1.55 -18.03
N GLY A 271 16.22 0.92 -18.50
CA GLY A 271 15.35 0.05 -17.71
C GLY A 271 14.08 0.74 -17.22
N ALA A 272 13.91 2.04 -17.42
CA ALA A 272 12.65 2.72 -17.10
C ALA A 272 11.48 2.13 -17.93
N PRO A 273 10.24 2.15 -17.40
CA PRO A 273 9.05 1.73 -18.14
C PRO A 273 8.85 2.62 -19.39
N ARG A 274 8.32 2.02 -20.48
CA ARG A 274 8.13 2.75 -21.75
C ARG A 274 7.02 3.80 -21.69
N MET A 275 6.00 3.56 -20.87
CA MET A 275 4.84 4.45 -20.69
C MET A 275 4.53 4.57 -19.21
N VAL A 276 4.17 5.77 -18.77
CA VAL A 276 3.81 6.08 -17.38
C VAL A 276 2.77 7.21 -17.33
N GLY A 277 2.09 7.35 -16.19
CA GLY A 277 1.32 8.54 -15.84
C GLY A 277 2.26 9.73 -15.69
N GLY A 278 2.88 9.91 -14.55
CA GLY A 278 3.96 10.85 -14.29
C GLY A 278 5.31 10.15 -14.15
N PHE A 279 6.42 10.90 -14.34
CA PHE A 279 7.79 10.39 -14.19
C PHE A 279 8.67 11.37 -13.42
N SER A 280 9.22 10.96 -12.30
CA SER A 280 10.24 11.72 -11.57
C SER A 280 11.56 10.98 -11.52
N CYS A 281 12.62 11.63 -12.03
CA CYS A 281 14.01 11.23 -11.90
C CYS A 281 14.90 12.36 -11.33
N GLU A 282 14.29 13.29 -10.62
CA GLU A 282 15.01 14.42 -10.00
C GLU A 282 16.01 13.97 -8.94
N LEU A 283 16.99 14.86 -8.59
CA LEU A 283 17.98 14.56 -7.55
C LEU A 283 18.79 13.28 -7.85
N ASN A 284 19.31 13.16 -9.07
CA ASN A 284 20.16 12.06 -9.51
C ASN A 284 21.49 12.57 -10.13
N ASN A 285 22.24 11.68 -10.78
CA ASN A 285 23.52 12.01 -11.44
C ASN A 285 23.43 11.95 -12.98
N LEU A 286 22.23 12.14 -13.56
CA LEU A 286 22.00 12.02 -15.00
C LEU A 286 22.70 13.12 -15.77
N THR A 287 23.34 12.76 -16.90
CA THR A 287 23.96 13.72 -17.85
C THR A 287 23.14 13.89 -19.13
N SER A 288 22.23 12.96 -19.42
CA SER A 288 21.22 12.98 -20.48
C SER A 288 19.97 12.26 -20.03
N LEU A 289 18.90 12.30 -20.82
CA LEU A 289 17.65 11.59 -20.55
C LEU A 289 17.51 10.31 -21.39
N GLU A 290 18.62 9.79 -21.94
CA GLU A 290 18.58 8.53 -22.71
C GLU A 290 18.08 7.38 -21.85
N GLY A 291 17.06 6.66 -22.37
CA GLY A 291 16.35 5.59 -21.66
C GLY A 291 15.11 6.04 -20.88
N ALA A 292 14.77 7.33 -20.92
CA ALA A 292 13.50 7.81 -20.35
C ALA A 292 12.28 7.17 -21.05
N PRO A 293 11.09 7.20 -20.41
CA PRO A 293 9.85 6.75 -21.02
C PRO A 293 9.58 7.43 -22.36
N GLU A 294 9.09 6.66 -23.33
CA GLU A 294 8.73 7.17 -24.67
C GLU A 294 7.46 8.05 -24.60
N LYS A 295 6.56 7.73 -23.65
CA LYS A 295 5.30 8.43 -23.46
C LYS A 295 5.04 8.70 -21.97
N VAL A 296 4.76 9.97 -21.66
CA VAL A 296 4.39 10.44 -20.32
C VAL A 296 3.06 11.19 -20.43
N ASN A 297 2.01 10.61 -19.84
CA ASN A 297 0.66 11.16 -19.94
C ASN A 297 0.45 12.36 -18.99
N GLY A 298 1.18 12.42 -17.88
CA GLY A 298 1.19 13.46 -16.89
C GLY A 298 2.48 14.29 -16.92
N TRP A 299 3.08 14.49 -15.78
CA TRP A 299 4.28 15.33 -15.56
C TRP A 299 5.59 14.55 -15.74
N PHE A 300 6.68 15.28 -16.10
CA PHE A 300 8.04 14.76 -16.20
C PHE A 300 9.02 15.66 -15.44
N TYR A 301 9.60 15.18 -14.36
CA TYR A 301 10.52 15.92 -13.49
C TYR A 301 11.92 15.33 -13.55
N CYS A 302 12.89 16.11 -14.09
CA CYS A 302 14.29 15.76 -14.18
C CYS A 302 15.21 16.88 -13.61
N GLY A 303 14.66 17.72 -12.75
CA GLY A 303 15.41 18.77 -12.07
C GLY A 303 16.50 18.21 -11.16
N LYS A 304 17.46 19.07 -10.76
CA LYS A 304 18.53 18.71 -9.82
C LYS A 304 19.34 17.48 -10.24
N ASN A 305 19.79 17.50 -11.50
CA ASN A 305 20.66 16.50 -12.08
C ASN A 305 21.97 17.15 -12.62
N LYS A 306 22.70 16.43 -13.45
CA LYS A 306 23.92 16.92 -14.13
C LYS A 306 23.70 17.01 -15.65
N LEU A 307 22.45 17.26 -16.10
CA LEU A 307 22.08 17.26 -17.51
C LEU A 307 22.82 18.37 -18.26
N THR A 308 23.53 17.99 -19.31
CA THR A 308 24.13 18.92 -20.28
C THR A 308 23.33 19.01 -21.57
N THR A 309 22.39 18.11 -21.77
CA THR A 309 21.46 18.01 -22.90
C THR A 309 20.14 17.37 -22.42
N LEU A 310 19.03 17.66 -23.11
CA LEU A 310 17.75 17.00 -22.90
C LEU A 310 17.54 15.80 -23.82
N LYS A 311 18.59 15.37 -24.54
CA LYS A 311 18.52 14.21 -25.45
C LYS A 311 17.95 12.98 -24.72
N GLY A 312 16.93 12.38 -25.31
CA GLY A 312 16.21 11.25 -24.75
C GLY A 312 14.93 11.65 -23.97
N ALA A 313 14.63 12.94 -23.85
CA ALA A 313 13.35 13.36 -23.31
C ALA A 313 12.17 12.80 -24.12
N PRO A 314 11.01 12.52 -23.48
CA PRO A 314 9.80 12.16 -24.22
C PRO A 314 9.40 13.29 -25.16
N ARG A 315 8.90 12.94 -26.35
CA ARG A 315 8.48 13.92 -27.36
C ARG A 315 7.30 14.77 -26.87
N MET A 316 6.41 14.18 -26.11
CA MET A 316 5.22 14.81 -25.55
C MET A 316 5.11 14.53 -24.06
N VAL A 317 4.78 15.56 -23.29
CA VAL A 317 4.50 15.49 -21.85
C VAL A 317 3.11 16.10 -21.62
N GLY A 318 2.20 15.33 -21.02
CA GLY A 318 0.79 15.74 -20.89
C GLY A 318 0.58 16.91 -19.93
N ASP A 319 1.40 17.01 -18.88
CA ASP A 319 1.36 18.07 -17.87
C ASP A 319 2.64 18.90 -17.86
N ASP A 320 3.28 19.05 -16.67
CA ASP A 320 4.48 19.85 -16.47
C ASP A 320 5.75 19.10 -16.89
N PHE A 321 6.70 19.82 -17.52
CA PHE A 321 8.06 19.39 -17.72
C PHE A 321 9.01 20.25 -16.90
N ARG A 322 9.82 19.62 -16.02
CA ARG A 322 10.74 20.30 -15.11
C ARG A 322 12.17 19.82 -15.31
N CYS A 323 13.07 20.74 -15.71
CA CYS A 323 14.48 20.48 -15.89
C CYS A 323 15.36 21.54 -15.20
N GLU A 324 14.84 22.18 -14.16
CA GLU A 324 15.57 23.19 -13.38
C GLU A 324 16.79 22.61 -12.66
N GLU A 325 17.72 23.49 -12.26
CA GLU A 325 18.95 23.15 -11.52
C GLU A 325 19.77 22.04 -12.20
N ASN A 326 20.12 22.26 -13.48
CA ASN A 326 20.99 21.40 -14.29
C ASN A 326 22.14 22.21 -14.93
N TYR A 327 22.86 21.61 -15.85
CA TYR A 327 23.98 22.26 -16.59
C TYR A 327 23.67 22.50 -18.07
N LEU A 328 22.39 22.68 -18.42
CA LEU A 328 21.94 22.90 -19.78
C LEU A 328 22.42 24.23 -20.31
N THR A 329 23.02 24.24 -21.52
CA THR A 329 23.38 25.46 -22.24
C THR A 329 22.40 25.83 -23.35
N THR A 330 21.61 24.85 -23.81
CA THR A 330 20.50 24.96 -24.75
C THR A 330 19.39 24.02 -24.27
N LEU A 331 18.22 24.03 -24.92
CA LEU A 331 17.11 23.11 -24.63
C LEU A 331 16.97 22.03 -25.71
N GLU A 332 18.03 21.85 -26.53
CA GLU A 332 18.03 20.83 -27.59
C GLU A 332 17.81 19.41 -27.05
N GLY A 333 16.96 18.65 -27.75
CA GLY A 333 16.58 17.29 -27.39
C GLY A 333 15.45 17.24 -26.36
N GLY A 334 14.90 18.38 -25.96
CA GLY A 334 13.71 18.47 -25.09
C GLY A 334 12.43 18.07 -25.79
N PRO A 335 11.29 18.05 -25.04
CA PRO A 335 9.98 17.72 -25.58
C PRO A 335 9.54 18.74 -26.65
N GLU A 336 8.81 18.27 -27.67
CA GLU A 336 8.16 19.13 -28.66
C GLU A 336 6.89 19.78 -28.12
N GLU A 337 6.18 19.06 -27.24
CA GLU A 337 4.90 19.50 -26.66
C GLU A 337 4.87 19.27 -25.14
N VAL A 338 4.44 20.29 -24.41
CA VAL A 338 4.21 20.27 -22.95
C VAL A 338 2.80 20.80 -22.67
N GLY A 339 1.96 19.98 -22.07
CA GLY A 339 0.55 20.29 -21.89
C GLY A 339 0.25 21.39 -20.87
N LYS A 340 1.14 21.61 -19.90
CA LYS A 340 1.03 22.67 -18.89
C LYS A 340 2.29 23.56 -18.88
N ASP A 341 3.12 23.46 -17.83
CA ASP A 341 4.22 24.40 -17.61
C ASP A 341 5.56 23.74 -17.95
N PHE A 342 6.48 24.54 -18.56
CA PHE A 342 7.87 24.15 -18.83
C PHE A 342 8.82 24.93 -17.92
N TRP A 343 9.58 24.23 -17.08
CA TRP A 343 10.46 24.81 -16.08
C TRP A 343 11.92 24.51 -16.40
N CYS A 344 12.70 25.53 -16.76
CA CYS A 344 14.13 25.42 -17.10
C CYS A 344 15.02 26.39 -16.31
N MET A 345 14.55 26.84 -15.15
CA MET A 345 15.30 27.76 -14.29
C MET A 345 16.64 27.18 -13.80
N ASP A 346 17.53 28.05 -13.34
CA ASP A 346 18.79 27.65 -12.72
C ASP A 346 19.66 26.70 -13.57
N ASN A 347 19.66 26.98 -14.90
CA ASN A 347 20.54 26.36 -15.87
C ASN A 347 21.49 27.43 -16.48
N PRO A 348 22.74 27.09 -16.90
CA PRO A 348 23.62 28.00 -17.57
C PRO A 348 23.27 28.24 -19.05
N LEU A 349 21.97 28.45 -19.35
CA LEU A 349 21.48 28.61 -20.71
C LEU A 349 22.13 29.78 -21.44
N LYS A 350 22.62 29.52 -22.63
CA LYS A 350 23.14 30.53 -23.59
C LYS A 350 22.09 30.85 -24.64
N SER A 351 21.23 29.91 -24.98
CA SER A 351 20.08 30.07 -25.85
C SER A 351 18.92 29.19 -25.41
N ILE A 352 17.73 29.48 -25.89
CA ILE A 352 16.52 28.64 -25.70
C ILE A 352 16.28 27.72 -26.91
N GLU A 353 17.29 27.54 -27.76
CA GLU A 353 17.20 26.63 -28.89
C GLU A 353 16.81 25.24 -28.44
N GLY A 354 15.84 24.63 -29.14
CA GLY A 354 15.21 23.36 -28.73
C GLY A 354 14.08 23.50 -27.71
N HIS A 355 13.58 24.74 -27.45
CA HIS A 355 12.39 24.91 -26.62
C HIS A 355 11.17 24.20 -27.25
N PRO A 356 10.18 23.76 -26.45
CA PRO A 356 8.97 23.14 -26.97
C PRO A 356 8.25 24.03 -27.99
N LEU A 357 7.69 23.41 -29.04
CA LEU A 357 6.85 24.10 -30.04
C LEU A 357 5.52 24.54 -29.44
N VAL A 358 5.02 23.75 -28.48
CA VAL A 358 3.76 24.01 -27.78
C VAL A 358 4.00 23.91 -26.28
N VAL A 359 3.60 24.93 -25.53
CA VAL A 359 3.52 24.96 -24.06
C VAL A 359 2.13 25.43 -23.68
N GLY A 360 1.36 24.59 -22.98
CA GLY A 360 -0.04 24.85 -22.72
C GLY A 360 -0.31 26.03 -21.80
N ARG A 361 0.63 26.37 -20.90
CA ARG A 361 0.49 27.47 -19.94
C ARG A 361 1.71 28.39 -19.91
N PHE A 362 2.76 28.07 -19.14
CA PHE A 362 3.90 28.95 -18.92
C PHE A 362 5.24 28.28 -19.19
N MET A 363 6.19 29.04 -19.72
CA MET A 363 7.59 28.66 -19.78
C MET A 363 8.40 29.51 -18.81
N PHE A 364 8.98 28.89 -17.79
CA PHE A 364 9.78 29.54 -16.76
C PHE A 364 11.26 29.29 -16.99
N CYS A 365 11.97 30.31 -17.46
CA CYS A 365 13.41 30.29 -17.63
C CYS A 365 13.99 31.55 -16.99
N TYR A 366 14.73 31.39 -15.88
CA TYR A 366 15.45 32.51 -15.27
C TYR A 366 16.91 32.48 -15.65
N LYS A 367 17.44 33.61 -16.12
CA LYS A 367 18.85 33.89 -16.01
C LYS A 367 19.23 35.37 -16.02
N LYS A 368 20.26 35.65 -15.24
CA LYS A 368 21.12 36.84 -15.39
C LYS A 368 21.72 36.83 -16.79
N SER A 369 21.24 37.69 -17.67
CA SER A 369 21.72 37.97 -19.02
C SER A 369 21.61 36.85 -20.08
N ILE A 370 20.55 36.86 -20.82
CA ILE A 370 20.52 36.48 -22.24
C ILE A 370 20.13 37.74 -23.01
N LYS A 371 20.84 38.11 -24.10
CA LYS A 371 20.58 39.28 -24.94
C LYS A 371 19.94 38.85 -26.25
N ILE A 372 19.10 39.71 -26.86
CA ILE A 372 18.61 39.51 -28.22
C ILE A 372 19.76 39.83 -29.18
N ILE A 373 20.14 38.90 -30.05
CA ILE A 373 21.05 39.11 -31.19
C ILE A 373 20.23 38.70 -32.42
N ASP A 374 20.14 39.62 -33.42
CA ASP A 374 19.45 39.43 -34.70
C ASP A 374 17.95 39.13 -34.63
N GLY A 375 17.22 39.86 -33.75
CA GLY A 375 15.72 39.85 -33.72
C GLY A 375 15.08 38.61 -33.04
N LYS A 376 15.87 37.70 -32.49
CA LYS A 376 15.37 36.58 -31.70
C LYS A 376 15.40 36.91 -30.20
N PRO A 377 14.39 36.53 -29.42
CA PRO A 377 14.29 36.88 -28.02
C PRO A 377 15.42 36.27 -27.21
N VAL A 378 16.10 37.10 -26.48
CA VAL A 378 17.24 36.81 -25.61
C VAL A 378 16.83 37.28 -24.24
N MET A 379 16.89 36.40 -23.26
CA MET A 379 16.30 36.66 -21.96
C MET A 379 17.12 37.62 -21.10
N ASP A 380 16.46 38.61 -20.55
CA ASP A 380 17.01 39.54 -19.57
C ASP A 380 16.17 39.39 -18.28
N GLY A 381 16.31 38.24 -17.59
CA GLY A 381 15.70 37.98 -16.28
C GLY A 381 14.18 37.92 -16.27
N LYS A 382 13.51 37.63 -17.38
CA LYS A 382 12.04 37.62 -17.50
C LYS A 382 11.52 36.25 -17.91
N PRO A 383 10.42 35.75 -17.29
CA PRO A 383 9.74 34.54 -17.76
C PRO A 383 9.14 34.76 -19.16
N ILE A 384 9.08 33.70 -19.99
CA ILE A 384 8.39 33.68 -21.27
C ILE A 384 7.02 33.02 -21.06
N ILE A 385 5.94 33.69 -21.45
CA ILE A 385 4.57 33.18 -21.44
C ILE A 385 4.04 33.26 -22.87
N ASP A 386 3.49 32.18 -23.40
CA ASP A 386 2.94 32.11 -24.76
C ASP A 386 3.84 32.76 -25.83
N GLY A 387 5.15 32.49 -25.76
CA GLY A 387 6.14 33.13 -26.62
C GLY A 387 6.36 34.63 -26.36
N LYS A 388 5.80 35.19 -25.29
CA LYS A 388 5.96 36.57 -24.86
C LYS A 388 6.73 36.67 -23.54
N PHE A 389 7.56 37.74 -23.40
CA PHE A 389 8.25 38.03 -22.17
C PHE A 389 7.31 38.58 -21.10
N VAL A 390 7.31 38.03 -19.89
CA VAL A 390 6.59 38.56 -18.73
C VAL A 390 7.57 39.07 -17.69
N HIS A 391 7.36 40.29 -17.24
CA HIS A 391 8.18 40.89 -16.18
C HIS A 391 7.89 40.23 -14.82
N LYS A 392 8.95 39.95 -14.04
CA LYS A 392 8.89 39.40 -12.68
C LYS A 392 7.96 40.20 -11.74
N GLU A 393 7.78 41.49 -12.00
CA GLU A 393 6.93 42.40 -11.20
C GLU A 393 5.41 42.12 -11.27
N LYS A 394 4.96 41.21 -12.16
CA LYS A 394 3.54 40.80 -12.30
C LYS A 394 3.20 39.43 -11.73
N ILE A 395 4.20 38.71 -11.20
CA ILE A 395 3.95 37.47 -10.44
C ILE A 395 3.74 37.89 -8.99
N ASN A 396 2.51 37.89 -8.51
CA ASN A 396 2.19 38.24 -7.13
C ASN A 396 2.94 37.35 -6.14
N ASP A 397 3.39 37.91 -5.01
CA ASP A 397 4.05 37.20 -3.92
C ASP A 397 3.26 36.00 -3.38
N GLU A 398 1.94 35.93 -3.64
CA GLU A 398 1.10 34.78 -3.32
C GLU A 398 1.41 33.55 -4.20
N GLU A 399 1.73 33.72 -5.47
CA GLU A 399 2.07 32.59 -6.36
C GLU A 399 3.45 32.03 -6.06
N THR A 400 4.39 32.92 -5.70
CA THR A 400 5.73 32.50 -5.22
C THR A 400 5.65 31.80 -3.87
N ASN A 401 4.71 32.17 -3.00
CA ASN A 401 4.43 31.51 -1.73
C ASN A 401 3.74 30.14 -1.89
N ILE A 402 2.93 29.96 -2.92
CA ILE A 402 2.33 28.67 -3.27
C ILE A 402 3.42 27.70 -3.74
N ILE A 403 4.35 28.16 -4.58
CA ILE A 403 5.52 27.40 -5.05
C ILE A 403 6.40 26.99 -3.86
N GLY A 404 6.71 27.93 -2.94
CA GLY A 404 7.46 27.65 -1.73
C GLY A 404 6.75 26.74 -0.73
N ARG A 405 5.41 26.76 -0.69
CA ARG A 405 4.61 25.85 0.16
C ARG A 405 4.51 24.44 -0.41
N ILE A 406 4.49 24.29 -1.72
CA ILE A 406 4.55 22.99 -2.39
C ILE A 406 5.93 22.36 -2.14
N PHE A 407 7.02 23.14 -2.30
CA PHE A 407 8.40 22.69 -2.01
C PHE A 407 8.60 22.23 -0.56
N ASN A 408 8.03 22.97 0.41
CA ASN A 408 8.16 22.65 1.84
C ASN A 408 7.22 21.51 2.33
N ARG A 409 6.28 21.06 1.51
CA ARG A 409 5.38 19.94 1.86
C ARG A 409 5.97 18.57 1.49
N PHE A 410 7.00 18.55 0.63
CA PHE A 410 7.73 17.34 0.25
C PHE A 410 9.10 17.20 0.98
N HIS A 411 9.42 18.16 1.88
CA HIS A 411 10.67 18.18 2.65
C HIS A 411 10.45 18.18 4.18
N ARG A 412 9.30 17.68 4.63
CA ARG A 412 9.10 17.35 6.05
C ARG A 412 8.75 15.91 6.21
#